data_76f6ffc124afd15b75c3e203d0fbe483
#
_entry.id   76f6ffc124afd15b75c3e203d0fbe483
#
_cell.length_a   1.000
_cell.length_b   1.000
_cell.length_c   1.000
_cell.angle_alpha   90.00
_cell.angle_beta   90.00
_cell.angle_gamma   90.00
#
_symmetry.space_group_name_H-M   'P 1'
#
loop_
_entity.id
_entity.type
_entity.pdbx_description
1 polymer ?
#
loop_
_entity_poly.entity_id
_entity_poly.type
_entity_poly.pdbx_seq_one_letter_code
_entity_poly.pdbx_strand_id
1 'polypeptide(L)'
;MAVKIARRIEPTSEQLAASVVLTGASALRMMRAERRQMGYISWRDLDPDEERRVLRTSSPSTEDIYLPDLVRIGAASGEVQEDLCLLVGSAAQRRRMPSVGWSVCSGLPAGSILEVEPGVYSLSPEALCLAVARELGCIQAFALAQELCSKISLSDRGKYLPPYTSPVTNKLTKDKDQPADVGYFEVEPVLMPDRLADYLAACKGSAAKQLRRLCPFLSENLRSPMECIMLAMFSLPFSYGGFACGPFKTDHKIEFNDRAQAISGDAVCGLRCLSGSSSV
;
A
#
# COMPACT_ATOMS: atom_id res chain seq x y z
N MET A 1 29.21 9.85 12.69
CA MET A 1 29.86 8.52 12.81
C MET A 1 29.44 7.71 11.60
N ALA A 2 30.34 7.43 10.66
CA ALA A 2 30.03 6.65 9.46
C ALA A 2 29.90 5.18 9.86
N VAL A 3 28.73 4.60 9.58
CA VAL A 3 28.50 3.16 9.75
C VAL A 3 29.36 2.44 8.72
N LYS A 4 30.33 1.68 9.16
CA LYS A 4 31.14 0.79 8.33
C LYS A 4 30.21 -0.32 7.78
N ILE A 5 29.89 -0.23 6.49
CA ILE A 5 29.09 -1.23 5.77
C ILE A 5 30.00 -2.43 5.51
N ALA A 6 29.68 -3.57 6.13
CA ALA A 6 30.37 -4.82 5.90
C ALA A 6 30.10 -5.32 4.47
N ARG A 7 31.14 -5.81 3.79
CA ARG A 7 31.03 -6.47 2.50
C ARG A 7 30.19 -7.75 2.66
N ARG A 8 29.21 -7.93 1.78
CA ARG A 8 28.46 -9.18 1.62
C ARG A 8 29.46 -10.31 1.34
N ILE A 9 29.59 -11.23 2.27
CA ILE A 9 30.15 -12.56 2.00
C ILE A 9 29.01 -13.32 1.32
N GLU A 10 29.23 -13.80 0.09
CA GLU A 10 28.26 -14.68 -0.56
C GLU A 10 27.91 -15.81 0.39
N PRO A 11 26.62 -16.05 0.70
CA PRO A 11 26.25 -17.08 1.65
C PRO A 11 26.64 -18.43 1.02
N THR A 12 27.60 -19.11 1.64
CA THR A 12 27.73 -20.55 1.48
C THR A 12 26.41 -21.17 1.92
N SER A 13 25.92 -22.14 1.18
CA SER A 13 24.57 -22.71 1.16
C SER A 13 24.00 -23.26 2.49
N GLU A 14 24.57 -22.97 3.65
CA GLU A 14 24.15 -23.49 4.96
C GLU A 14 23.88 -22.44 6.04
N GLN A 15 24.23 -21.18 5.83
CA GLN A 15 23.83 -20.10 6.74
C GLN A 15 22.60 -19.39 6.15
N LEU A 16 21.41 -19.80 6.62
CA LEU A 16 20.18 -19.05 6.41
C LEU A 16 20.41 -17.64 6.96
N ALA A 17 20.68 -16.70 6.06
CA ALA A 17 20.63 -15.27 6.39
C ALA A 17 19.30 -15.01 7.08
N ALA A 18 19.32 -14.24 8.18
CA ALA A 18 18.10 -13.93 8.92
C ALA A 18 17.08 -13.29 7.96
N SER A 19 15.85 -13.81 7.96
CA SER A 19 14.78 -13.31 7.11
C SER A 19 14.45 -11.86 7.47
N VAL A 20 14.45 -10.97 6.49
CA VAL A 20 14.03 -9.57 6.61
C VAL A 20 12.60 -9.45 6.11
N VAL A 21 11.66 -9.13 7.00
CA VAL A 21 10.25 -8.94 6.63
C VAL A 21 9.89 -7.47 6.73
N LEU A 22 9.61 -6.86 5.60
CA LEU A 22 9.24 -5.44 5.49
C LEU A 22 7.76 -5.24 5.83
N THR A 23 7.46 -4.14 6.51
CA THR A 23 6.09 -3.73 6.88
C THR A 23 5.93 -2.22 6.76
N GLY A 24 4.72 -1.71 7.00
CA GLY A 24 4.43 -0.28 7.08
C GLY A 24 4.96 0.52 5.89
N ALA A 25 5.66 1.61 6.17
CA ALA A 25 6.19 2.51 5.15
C ALA A 25 7.18 1.84 4.20
N SER A 26 8.05 0.94 4.71
CA SER A 26 9.04 0.26 3.87
C SER A 26 8.41 -0.73 2.88
N ALA A 27 7.41 -1.49 3.32
CA ALA A 27 6.65 -2.39 2.44
C ALA A 27 5.89 -1.59 1.36
N LEU A 28 5.27 -0.46 1.75
CA LEU A 28 4.54 0.38 0.81
C LEU A 28 5.45 1.02 -0.24
N ARG A 29 6.59 1.59 0.18
CA ARG A 29 7.56 2.16 -0.74
C ARG A 29 8.05 1.13 -1.76
N MET A 30 8.40 -0.05 -1.29
CA MET A 30 8.85 -1.14 -2.15
C MET A 30 7.76 -1.57 -3.14
N MET A 31 6.53 -1.76 -2.67
CA MET A 31 5.38 -2.11 -3.52
C MET A 31 5.11 -1.04 -4.59
N ARG A 32 5.19 0.23 -4.24
CA ARG A 32 5.07 1.33 -5.20
C ARG A 32 6.21 1.36 -6.19
N ALA A 33 7.47 1.13 -5.73
CA ALA A 33 8.63 1.08 -6.59
C ALA A 33 8.53 -0.05 -7.62
N GLU A 34 8.16 -1.26 -7.19
CA GLU A 34 7.95 -2.41 -8.07
C GLU A 34 6.84 -2.12 -9.10
N ARG A 35 5.68 -1.63 -8.66
CA ARG A 35 4.58 -1.27 -9.56
C ARG A 35 4.99 -0.22 -10.60
N ARG A 36 5.79 0.78 -10.21
CA ARG A 36 6.27 1.81 -11.16
C ARG A 36 7.27 1.26 -12.15
N GLN A 37 8.11 0.33 -11.74
CA GLN A 37 9.14 -0.26 -12.57
C GLN A 37 8.59 -1.32 -13.52
N MET A 38 7.75 -2.21 -13.02
CA MET A 38 7.27 -3.40 -13.73
C MET A 38 5.82 -3.26 -14.21
N GLY A 39 5.06 -2.29 -13.70
CA GLY A 39 3.63 -2.15 -13.92
C GLY A 39 2.77 -3.03 -12.99
N TYR A 40 3.35 -4.01 -12.31
CA TYR A 40 2.69 -4.96 -11.42
C TYR A 40 3.65 -5.39 -10.30
N ILE A 41 3.23 -6.25 -9.37
CA ILE A 41 4.13 -6.93 -8.43
C ILE A 41 4.34 -8.40 -8.86
N SER A 42 5.62 -8.83 -8.85
CA SER A 42 6.05 -10.17 -9.28
C SER A 42 6.46 -11.07 -8.11
N TRP A 43 6.07 -10.72 -6.88
CA TRP A 43 6.46 -11.41 -5.66
C TRP A 43 5.85 -12.79 -5.56
N ARG A 44 6.60 -13.72 -4.94
CA ARG A 44 6.18 -15.12 -4.81
C ARG A 44 5.29 -15.29 -3.56
N ASP A 45 4.18 -15.98 -3.75
CA ASP A 45 3.36 -16.46 -2.64
C ASP A 45 4.14 -17.53 -1.83
N LEU A 46 4.00 -17.47 -0.52
CA LEU A 46 4.54 -18.46 0.40
C LEU A 46 3.44 -19.43 0.83
N ASP A 47 3.79 -20.69 1.05
CA ASP A 47 2.88 -21.57 1.76
C ASP A 47 2.80 -21.23 3.26
N PRO A 48 1.74 -21.65 3.98
CA PRO A 48 1.55 -21.28 5.38
C PRO A 48 2.66 -21.77 6.33
N ASP A 49 3.40 -22.82 5.98
CA ASP A 49 4.53 -23.31 6.78
C ASP A 49 5.77 -22.47 6.54
N GLU A 50 6.00 -22.07 5.28
CA GLU A 50 7.04 -21.11 4.91
C GLU A 50 6.83 -19.77 5.62
N GLU A 51 5.62 -19.19 5.58
CA GLU A 51 5.31 -17.95 6.29
C GLU A 51 5.61 -18.05 7.80
N ARG A 52 5.17 -19.13 8.42
CA ARG A 52 5.46 -19.37 9.84
C ARG A 52 6.96 -19.51 10.13
N ARG A 53 7.69 -20.15 9.22
CA ARG A 53 9.15 -20.26 9.34
C ARG A 53 9.81 -18.90 9.21
N VAL A 54 9.45 -18.12 8.18
CA VAL A 54 9.96 -16.76 7.96
C VAL A 54 9.75 -15.89 9.19
N LEU A 55 8.55 -15.83 9.76
CA LEU A 55 8.28 -15.08 10.99
C LEU A 55 9.09 -15.55 12.19
N ARG A 56 9.33 -16.87 12.32
CA ARG A 56 10.13 -17.42 13.42
C ARG A 56 11.62 -17.09 13.28
N THR A 57 12.13 -17.01 12.07
CA THR A 57 13.54 -16.70 11.76
C THR A 57 13.80 -15.21 11.58
N SER A 58 12.76 -14.39 11.46
CA SER A 58 12.87 -12.94 11.29
C SER A 58 13.39 -12.28 12.56
N SER A 59 14.70 -12.20 12.68
CA SER A 59 15.40 -11.48 13.75
C SER A 59 16.68 -10.88 13.19
N PRO A 60 16.56 -10.02 12.15
CA PRO A 60 17.75 -9.49 11.48
C PRO A 60 18.57 -8.63 12.42
N SER A 61 19.88 -8.73 12.29
CA SER A 61 20.87 -7.86 12.90
C SER A 61 21.29 -6.75 11.92
N THR A 62 22.11 -5.82 12.37
CA THR A 62 22.66 -4.77 11.51
C THR A 62 23.49 -5.34 10.34
N GLU A 63 24.05 -6.52 10.53
CA GLU A 63 24.87 -7.22 9.52
C GLU A 63 24.01 -7.90 8.45
N ASP A 64 22.79 -8.29 8.82
CA ASP A 64 21.83 -8.92 7.89
C ASP A 64 21.14 -7.88 6.98
N ILE A 65 21.19 -6.60 7.34
CA ILE A 65 20.53 -5.52 6.61
C ILE A 65 21.57 -4.79 5.75
N TYR A 66 21.54 -5.06 4.45
CA TYR A 66 22.35 -4.33 3.50
C TYR A 66 21.54 -3.20 2.84
N LEU A 67 21.75 -1.98 3.34
CA LEU A 67 20.98 -0.80 2.92
C LEU A 67 20.96 -0.58 1.40
N PRO A 68 22.07 -0.72 0.64
CA PRO A 68 22.04 -0.58 -0.81
C PRO A 68 21.07 -1.55 -1.53
N ASP A 69 20.92 -2.79 -1.05
CA ASP A 69 19.93 -3.71 -1.62
C ASP A 69 18.50 -3.22 -1.33
N LEU A 70 18.23 -2.72 -0.12
CA LEU A 70 16.93 -2.17 0.23
C LEU A 70 16.59 -0.90 -0.55
N VAL A 71 17.59 -0.09 -0.88
CA VAL A 71 17.43 1.08 -1.77
C VAL A 71 17.15 0.62 -3.20
N ARG A 72 17.87 -0.39 -3.70
CA ARG A 72 17.68 -0.95 -5.04
C ARG A 72 16.27 -1.48 -5.26
N ILE A 73 15.70 -2.15 -4.27
CA ILE A 73 14.32 -2.67 -4.32
C ILE A 73 13.26 -1.63 -3.89
N GLY A 74 13.67 -0.39 -3.60
CA GLY A 74 12.76 0.69 -3.23
C GLY A 74 12.22 0.64 -1.80
N ALA A 75 12.73 -0.25 -0.94
CA ALA A 75 12.30 -0.36 0.47
C ALA A 75 12.82 0.80 1.35
N ALA A 76 13.92 1.44 0.92
CA ALA A 76 14.51 2.60 1.56
C ALA A 76 14.83 3.68 0.52
N SER A 77 14.80 4.97 0.89
CA SER A 77 15.05 6.07 -0.04
C SER A 77 16.54 6.38 -0.25
N GLY A 78 17.41 5.86 0.56
CA GLY A 78 18.84 6.16 0.54
C GLY A 78 19.21 7.51 1.17
N GLU A 79 18.24 8.33 1.53
CA GLU A 79 18.47 9.54 2.32
C GLU A 79 18.70 9.17 3.79
N VAL A 80 19.66 9.83 4.42
CA VAL A 80 20.08 9.54 5.79
C VAL A 80 18.88 9.76 6.74
N GLN A 81 18.43 8.69 7.43
CA GLN A 81 17.45 8.68 8.52
C GLN A 81 15.98 8.38 8.19
N GLU A 82 15.64 7.72 7.10
CA GLU A 82 14.32 7.13 7.07
C GLU A 82 14.28 5.84 7.89
N ASP A 83 13.27 5.74 8.77
CA ASP A 83 13.07 4.55 9.58
C ASP A 83 12.68 3.36 8.69
N LEU A 84 13.50 2.32 8.72
CA LEU A 84 13.16 1.05 8.12
C LEU A 84 12.11 0.36 9.00
N CYS A 85 10.99 -0.05 8.42
CA CYS A 85 9.91 -0.72 9.14
C CYS A 85 9.99 -2.24 8.92
N LEU A 86 10.28 -2.98 10.01
CA LEU A 86 10.43 -4.44 10.01
C LEU A 86 9.36 -5.13 10.84
N LEU A 87 8.95 -6.33 10.38
CA LEU A 87 8.02 -7.20 11.07
C LEU A 87 8.76 -8.38 11.69
N VAL A 88 8.41 -8.71 12.93
CA VAL A 88 8.87 -9.91 13.63
C VAL A 88 7.71 -10.68 14.24
N GLY A 89 7.85 -11.98 14.37
CA GLY A 89 6.81 -12.85 14.93
C GLY A 89 6.61 -12.69 16.44
N SER A 90 7.64 -12.24 17.17
CA SER A 90 7.58 -12.03 18.62
C SER A 90 8.43 -10.85 19.08
N ALA A 91 8.11 -10.31 20.27
CA ALA A 91 8.86 -9.20 20.85
C ALA A 91 10.32 -9.57 21.19
N ALA A 92 10.59 -10.86 21.47
CA ALA A 92 11.93 -11.37 21.77
C ALA A 92 12.89 -11.30 20.55
N GLN A 93 12.35 -11.25 19.34
CA GLN A 93 13.12 -11.16 18.10
C GLN A 93 13.57 -9.73 17.77
N ARG A 94 13.05 -8.72 18.45
CA ARG A 94 13.45 -7.33 18.24
C ARG A 94 14.92 -7.14 18.61
N ARG A 95 15.67 -6.52 17.74
CA ARG A 95 17.05 -6.08 18.00
C ARG A 95 17.10 -4.58 18.21
N ARG A 96 18.02 -4.11 19.05
CA ARG A 96 18.20 -2.67 19.21
C ARG A 96 19.00 -2.13 18.02
N MET A 97 18.31 -1.54 17.05
CA MET A 97 18.91 -0.89 15.89
C MET A 97 18.41 0.54 15.78
N PRO A 98 19.30 1.52 15.59
CA PRO A 98 18.89 2.89 15.32
C PRO A 98 18.16 2.95 13.98
N SER A 99 17.18 3.80 13.86
CA SER A 99 16.38 4.03 12.63
C SER A 99 15.63 2.80 12.10
N VAL A 100 15.27 1.86 13.00
CA VAL A 100 14.41 0.72 12.66
C VAL A 100 13.17 0.73 13.53
N GLY A 101 12.01 0.86 12.88
CA GLY A 101 10.70 0.65 13.48
C GLY A 101 10.34 -0.83 13.49
N TRP A 102 9.98 -1.37 14.65
CA TRP A 102 9.62 -2.78 14.81
C TRP A 102 8.13 -2.96 15.01
N SER A 103 7.52 -3.74 14.16
CA SER A 103 6.17 -4.27 14.35
C SER A 103 6.22 -5.73 14.78
N VAL A 104 5.32 -6.15 15.68
CA VAL A 104 5.21 -7.54 16.13
C VAL A 104 3.85 -8.08 15.72
N CYS A 105 3.84 -9.20 15.02
CA CYS A 105 2.62 -9.90 14.71
C CYS A 105 2.84 -11.42 14.73
N SER A 106 2.21 -12.10 15.67
CA SER A 106 2.31 -13.55 15.84
C SER A 106 1.18 -14.35 15.18
N GLY A 107 0.16 -13.68 14.65
CA GLY A 107 -1.05 -14.34 14.13
C GLY A 107 -1.57 -13.63 12.89
N LEU A 108 -0.83 -13.74 11.78
CA LEU A 108 -1.31 -13.35 10.46
C LEU A 108 -2.04 -14.53 9.81
N PRO A 109 -3.12 -14.29 9.05
CA PRO A 109 -3.68 -15.31 8.16
C PRO A 109 -2.66 -15.77 7.12
N ALA A 110 -2.88 -16.93 6.52
CA ALA A 110 -2.11 -17.38 5.37
C ALA A 110 -2.24 -16.38 4.20
N GLY A 111 -1.19 -16.23 3.41
CA GLY A 111 -1.11 -15.25 2.31
C GLY A 111 -0.78 -13.83 2.78
N SER A 112 -0.27 -13.68 4.01
CA SER A 112 0.09 -12.37 4.57
C SER A 112 1.49 -11.90 4.20
N ILE A 113 2.37 -12.83 3.84
CA ILE A 113 3.78 -12.55 3.56
C ILE A 113 4.12 -13.08 2.18
N LEU A 114 4.76 -12.23 1.38
CA LEU A 114 5.25 -12.55 0.05
C LEU A 114 6.76 -12.47 0.04
N GLU A 115 7.42 -13.33 -0.74
CA GLU A 115 8.84 -13.25 -0.99
C GLU A 115 9.11 -12.31 -2.16
N VAL A 116 9.92 -11.29 -1.89
CA VAL A 116 10.34 -10.28 -2.87
C VAL A 116 11.61 -10.76 -3.58
N GLU A 117 12.60 -11.16 -2.81
CA GLU A 117 13.86 -11.75 -3.22
C GLU A 117 14.29 -12.77 -2.16
N PRO A 118 15.21 -13.69 -2.45
CA PRO A 118 15.68 -14.64 -1.46
C PRO A 118 16.15 -13.97 -0.15
N GLY A 119 15.48 -14.28 0.95
CA GLY A 119 15.75 -13.71 2.27
C GLY A 119 15.07 -12.36 2.55
N VAL A 120 14.42 -11.73 1.57
CA VAL A 120 13.67 -10.48 1.73
C VAL A 120 12.20 -10.72 1.45
N TYR A 121 11.38 -10.38 2.41
CA TYR A 121 9.93 -10.58 2.40
C TYR A 121 9.19 -9.29 2.66
N SER A 122 7.94 -9.24 2.28
CA SER A 122 7.05 -8.10 2.52
C SER A 122 5.67 -8.56 2.93
N LEU A 123 4.92 -7.70 3.60
CA LEU A 123 3.49 -7.89 3.73
C LEU A 123 2.82 -7.89 2.35
N SER A 124 1.82 -8.78 2.18
CA SER A 124 0.92 -8.73 1.03
C SER A 124 0.11 -7.43 1.03
N PRO A 125 -0.48 -7.01 -0.12
CA PRO A 125 -1.34 -5.83 -0.19
C PRO A 125 -2.44 -5.81 0.87
N GLU A 126 -3.09 -6.94 1.11
CA GLU A 126 -4.15 -7.12 2.09
C GLU A 126 -3.64 -6.95 3.52
N ALA A 127 -2.53 -7.60 3.83
CA ALA A 127 -1.89 -7.53 5.15
C ALA A 127 -1.38 -6.12 5.44
N LEU A 128 -0.86 -5.42 4.42
CA LEU A 128 -0.42 -4.03 4.54
C LEU A 128 -1.59 -3.10 4.83
N CYS A 129 -2.73 -3.25 4.15
CA CYS A 129 -3.94 -2.48 4.46
C CYS A 129 -4.40 -2.69 5.91
N LEU A 130 -4.36 -3.94 6.42
CA LEU A 130 -4.69 -4.22 7.81
C LEU A 130 -3.68 -3.61 8.79
N ALA A 131 -2.38 -3.65 8.48
CA ALA A 131 -1.34 -3.03 9.30
C ALA A 131 -1.58 -1.52 9.42
N VAL A 132 -1.85 -0.84 8.29
CA VAL A 132 -2.19 0.59 8.26
C VAL A 132 -3.49 0.88 9.04
N ALA A 133 -4.51 0.02 8.94
CA ALA A 133 -5.75 0.19 9.70
C ALA A 133 -5.53 0.12 11.22
N ARG A 134 -4.59 -0.70 11.67
CA ARG A 134 -4.23 -0.83 13.09
C ARG A 134 -3.42 0.35 13.61
N GLU A 135 -2.58 0.91 12.78
CA GLU A 135 -1.62 1.96 13.15
C GLU A 135 -2.19 3.37 12.95
N LEU A 136 -2.79 3.63 11.80
CA LEU A 136 -3.25 4.96 11.39
C LEU A 136 -4.78 5.09 11.32
N GLY A 137 -5.51 3.98 11.37
CA GLY A 137 -6.97 3.96 11.30
C GLY A 137 -7.53 3.55 9.94
N CYS A 138 -8.86 3.32 9.92
CA CYS A 138 -9.51 2.69 8.78
C CYS A 138 -9.67 3.59 7.55
N ILE A 139 -9.70 4.91 7.71
CA ILE A 139 -9.79 5.85 6.57
C ILE A 139 -8.47 5.85 5.78
N GLN A 140 -7.34 5.87 6.48
CA GLN A 140 -6.01 5.80 5.87
C GLN A 140 -5.81 4.45 5.16
N ALA A 141 -6.26 3.37 5.80
CA ALA A 141 -6.24 2.05 5.20
C ALA A 141 -7.18 1.94 3.98
N PHE A 142 -8.35 2.58 4.01
CA PHE A 142 -9.25 2.67 2.87
C PHE A 142 -8.61 3.44 1.70
N ALA A 143 -7.96 4.57 1.98
CA ALA A 143 -7.26 5.34 0.96
C ALA A 143 -6.12 4.53 0.31
N LEU A 144 -5.36 3.80 1.13
CA LEU A 144 -4.33 2.88 0.63
C LEU A 144 -4.95 1.74 -0.19
N ALA A 145 -5.99 1.08 0.31
CA ALA A 145 -6.68 0.02 -0.41
C ALA A 145 -7.22 0.53 -1.75
N GLN A 146 -7.78 1.76 -1.79
CA GLN A 146 -8.25 2.38 -3.02
C GLN A 146 -7.11 2.63 -4.02
N GLU A 147 -5.93 3.07 -3.57
CA GLU A 147 -4.74 3.18 -4.43
C GLU A 147 -4.35 1.81 -5.00
N LEU A 148 -4.31 0.76 -4.16
CA LEU A 148 -3.89 -0.58 -4.57
C LEU A 148 -4.90 -1.29 -5.48
N CYS A 149 -6.19 -0.96 -5.38
CA CYS A 149 -7.25 -1.42 -6.29
C CYS A 149 -7.28 -0.63 -7.60
N SER A 150 -6.58 0.49 -7.69
CA SER A 150 -6.64 1.43 -8.81
C SER A 150 -5.43 1.29 -9.73
N LYS A 151 -5.55 1.83 -10.94
CA LYS A 151 -4.47 1.91 -11.93
C LYS A 151 -3.52 3.08 -11.67
N ILE A 152 -3.29 3.40 -10.42
CA ILE A 152 -2.40 4.47 -10.00
C ILE A 152 -1.42 3.99 -8.92
N SER A 153 -0.22 4.55 -8.92
CA SER A 153 0.74 4.47 -7.84
C SER A 153 1.17 5.87 -7.46
N LEU A 154 0.99 6.26 -6.21
CA LEU A 154 1.36 7.59 -5.73
C LEU A 154 2.88 7.74 -5.64
N SER A 155 3.36 8.97 -5.75
CA SER A 155 4.76 9.30 -5.53
C SER A 155 5.16 9.12 -4.07
N ASP A 156 6.41 8.69 -3.82
CA ASP A 156 6.93 8.51 -2.45
C ASP A 156 7.45 9.82 -1.83
N ARG A 157 7.42 10.92 -2.58
CA ARG A 157 7.78 12.24 -2.05
C ARG A 157 6.70 12.75 -1.11
N GLY A 158 6.91 12.51 0.14
CA GLY A 158 6.05 12.92 1.23
C GLY A 158 5.88 11.79 2.22
N LYS A 159 6.12 12.09 3.48
CA LYS A 159 5.77 11.22 4.60
C LYS A 159 4.37 10.70 4.34
N TYR A 160 4.21 9.41 4.46
CA TYR A 160 2.99 8.65 4.67
C TYR A 160 1.72 9.52 4.85
N LEU A 161 1.33 10.23 3.82
CA LEU A 161 0.11 11.01 3.84
C LEU A 161 -0.77 10.45 2.73
N PRO A 162 -1.85 9.73 3.09
CA PRO A 162 -2.92 9.51 2.15
C PRO A 162 -3.36 10.88 1.61
N PRO A 163 -3.87 10.95 0.38
CA PRO A 163 -4.27 12.22 -0.26
C PRO A 163 -5.31 13.04 0.52
N TYR A 164 -5.74 12.57 1.68
CA TYR A 164 -6.78 13.16 2.53
C TYR A 164 -6.26 13.94 3.73
N THR A 165 -4.96 14.04 3.96
CA THR A 165 -4.48 14.89 5.04
C THR A 165 -4.48 16.33 4.59
N SER A 166 -5.42 17.06 5.16
CA SER A 166 -5.66 18.50 5.22
C SER A 166 -4.84 19.39 4.26
N PRO A 167 -5.51 20.19 3.41
CA PRO A 167 -4.87 21.18 2.57
C PRO A 167 -4.18 22.32 3.36
N VAL A 168 -4.25 22.33 4.70
CA VAL A 168 -3.79 23.44 5.53
C VAL A 168 -2.28 23.44 5.80
N THR A 169 -1.56 22.34 5.58
CA THR A 169 -0.12 22.25 5.86
C THR A 169 0.78 22.20 4.62
N ASN A 170 0.24 22.32 3.41
CA ASN A 170 1.06 22.50 2.21
C ASN A 170 1.65 23.93 2.17
N LYS A 171 2.62 24.20 3.01
CA LYS A 171 3.63 25.20 2.67
C LYS A 171 4.45 24.60 1.54
N LEU A 172 4.07 24.93 0.32
CA LEU A 172 4.88 24.80 -0.88
C LEU A 172 6.23 25.43 -0.62
N THR A 173 7.23 24.64 -0.27
CA THR A 173 8.62 25.01 -0.46
C THR A 173 8.82 25.04 -1.97
N LYS A 174 8.89 26.24 -2.50
CA LYS A 174 9.19 26.53 -3.90
C LYS A 174 10.67 26.20 -4.14
N ASP A 175 10.98 24.95 -4.34
CA ASP A 175 12.19 24.55 -5.04
C ASP A 175 11.89 24.65 -6.53
N LYS A 176 12.39 25.72 -7.15
CA LYS A 176 12.07 26.12 -8.53
C LYS A 176 12.74 25.26 -9.61
N ASP A 177 13.57 24.29 -9.25
CA ASP A 177 14.44 23.59 -10.21
C ASP A 177 14.19 22.09 -10.35
N GLN A 178 13.07 21.55 -9.80
CA GLN A 178 12.71 20.17 -10.05
C GLN A 178 11.54 20.09 -11.03
N PRO A 179 11.60 19.18 -12.05
CA PRO A 179 10.46 18.95 -12.93
C PRO A 179 9.25 18.62 -12.06
N ALA A 180 8.11 19.20 -12.42
CA ALA A 180 6.84 18.97 -11.72
C ALA A 180 6.66 17.45 -11.57
N ASP A 181 6.81 16.97 -10.34
CA ASP A 181 6.67 15.56 -10.02
C ASP A 181 5.23 15.19 -10.36
N VAL A 182 5.06 14.33 -11.33
CA VAL A 182 3.76 13.76 -11.62
C VAL A 182 3.35 13.05 -10.34
N GLY A 183 2.35 13.56 -9.64
CA GLY A 183 1.99 13.06 -8.30
C GLY A 183 1.55 11.60 -8.26
N TYR A 184 1.46 10.93 -9.41
CA TYR A 184 1.13 9.52 -9.55
C TYR A 184 1.61 8.93 -10.90
N PHE A 185 1.62 7.60 -10.97
CA PHE A 185 2.01 6.82 -12.15
C PHE A 185 0.86 5.88 -12.53
N GLU A 186 0.69 5.61 -13.82
CA GLU A 186 -0.25 4.60 -14.32
C GLU A 186 0.39 3.21 -14.16
N VAL A 187 -0.33 2.31 -13.48
CA VAL A 187 0.13 0.95 -13.13
C VAL A 187 -1.05 -0.01 -13.07
N GLU A 188 -0.80 -1.32 -13.02
CA GLU A 188 -1.88 -2.28 -12.80
C GLU A 188 -2.28 -2.39 -11.32
N PRO A 189 -3.57 -2.66 -11.02
CA PRO A 189 -4.05 -2.96 -9.67
C PRO A 189 -3.35 -4.21 -9.11
N VAL A 190 -3.11 -4.19 -7.80
CA VAL A 190 -2.50 -5.34 -7.08
C VAL A 190 -3.41 -5.88 -5.98
N LEU A 191 -4.55 -5.26 -5.79
CA LEU A 191 -5.55 -5.62 -4.80
C LEU A 191 -6.93 -5.61 -5.45
N MET A 192 -7.79 -6.55 -5.04
CA MET A 192 -9.21 -6.57 -5.39
C MET A 192 -10.05 -6.38 -4.13
N PRO A 193 -11.16 -5.61 -4.16
CA PRO A 193 -12.01 -5.38 -2.99
C PRO A 193 -12.50 -6.67 -2.33
N ASP A 194 -12.94 -7.65 -3.11
CA ASP A 194 -13.43 -8.94 -2.61
C ASP A 194 -12.32 -9.74 -1.93
N ARG A 195 -11.12 -9.78 -2.54
CA ARG A 195 -9.95 -10.44 -1.96
C ARG A 195 -9.54 -9.82 -0.62
N LEU A 196 -9.59 -8.48 -0.52
CA LEU A 196 -9.37 -7.79 0.75
C LEU A 196 -10.45 -8.14 1.77
N ALA A 197 -11.72 -8.17 1.36
CA ALA A 197 -12.83 -8.50 2.26
C ALA A 197 -12.72 -9.92 2.83
N ASP A 198 -12.34 -10.90 2.00
CA ASP A 198 -12.11 -12.29 2.38
C ASP A 198 -10.93 -12.42 3.34
N TYR A 199 -9.81 -11.76 3.05
CA TYR A 199 -8.65 -11.71 3.94
C TYR A 199 -9.04 -11.14 5.31
N LEU A 200 -9.76 -10.02 5.34
CA LEU A 200 -10.20 -9.38 6.58
C LEU A 200 -11.24 -10.21 7.34
N ALA A 201 -12.01 -11.07 6.67
CA ALA A 201 -12.93 -11.99 7.31
C ALA A 201 -12.21 -13.05 8.16
N ALA A 202 -11.02 -13.48 7.73
CA ALA A 202 -10.16 -14.39 8.49
C ALA A 202 -9.43 -13.70 9.65
N CYS A 203 -9.40 -12.36 9.67
CA CYS A 203 -8.69 -11.57 10.67
C CYS A 203 -9.55 -11.25 11.90
N LYS A 204 -8.93 -11.25 13.09
CA LYS A 204 -9.57 -10.84 14.34
C LYS A 204 -9.29 -9.38 14.67
N GLY A 205 -10.20 -8.75 15.42
CA GLY A 205 -10.03 -7.40 15.95
C GLY A 205 -10.90 -6.34 15.30
N SER A 206 -10.95 -5.16 15.94
CA SER A 206 -11.82 -4.06 15.54
C SER A 206 -11.40 -3.43 14.21
N ALA A 207 -10.10 -3.26 13.99
CA ALA A 207 -9.56 -2.68 12.76
C ALA A 207 -9.95 -3.50 11.52
N ALA A 208 -9.79 -4.85 11.57
CA ALA A 208 -10.21 -5.73 10.48
C ALA A 208 -11.72 -5.62 10.22
N LYS A 209 -12.54 -5.63 11.29
CA LYS A 209 -14.00 -5.51 11.19
C LYS A 209 -14.42 -4.18 10.58
N GLN A 210 -13.77 -3.07 10.99
CA GLN A 210 -14.08 -1.74 10.47
C GLN A 210 -13.64 -1.59 9.01
N LEU A 211 -12.40 -2.00 8.67
CA LEU A 211 -11.92 -1.93 7.29
C LEU A 211 -12.77 -2.80 6.35
N ARG A 212 -13.17 -4.00 6.78
CA ARG A 212 -14.07 -4.87 6.00
C ARG A 212 -15.40 -4.20 5.67
N ARG A 213 -15.95 -3.37 6.57
CA ARG A 213 -17.18 -2.60 6.29
C ARG A 213 -17.00 -1.54 5.22
N LEU A 214 -15.75 -1.13 4.97
CA LEU A 214 -15.43 -0.15 3.93
C LEU A 214 -15.14 -0.79 2.57
N CYS A 215 -14.84 -2.11 2.51
CA CYS A 215 -14.56 -2.80 1.25
C CYS A 215 -15.65 -2.61 0.17
N PRO A 216 -16.97 -2.61 0.48
CA PRO A 216 -18.00 -2.38 -0.54
C PRO A 216 -17.96 -1.00 -1.21
N PHE A 217 -17.23 -0.05 -0.64
CA PHE A 217 -17.06 1.30 -1.19
C PHE A 217 -15.77 1.47 -2.01
N LEU A 218 -14.93 0.43 -2.07
CA LEU A 218 -13.76 0.40 -2.94
C LEU A 218 -14.20 0.21 -4.39
N SER A 219 -13.46 0.81 -5.30
CA SER A 219 -13.66 0.64 -6.74
C SER A 219 -12.35 0.26 -7.41
N GLU A 220 -12.45 -0.62 -8.39
CA GLU A 220 -11.31 -1.04 -9.18
C GLU A 220 -11.04 -0.06 -10.33
N ASN A 221 -9.81 -0.09 -10.82
CA ASN A 221 -9.40 0.54 -12.07
C ASN A 221 -9.54 2.06 -12.16
N LEU A 222 -9.62 2.78 -11.03
CA LEU A 222 -9.55 4.24 -11.07
C LEU A 222 -8.19 4.68 -11.62
N ARG A 223 -8.20 5.77 -12.39
CA ARG A 223 -7.01 6.22 -13.15
C ARG A 223 -6.39 7.50 -12.62
N SER A 224 -7.00 8.13 -11.64
CA SER A 224 -6.47 9.34 -11.05
C SER A 224 -6.70 9.43 -9.54
N PRO A 225 -5.81 10.11 -8.80
CA PRO A 225 -6.02 10.36 -7.37
C PRO A 225 -7.30 11.15 -7.10
N MET A 226 -7.70 12.04 -8.02
CA MET A 226 -8.93 12.83 -7.87
C MET A 226 -10.17 11.93 -7.92
N GLU A 227 -10.22 10.94 -8.82
CA GLU A 227 -11.30 9.95 -8.84
C GLU A 227 -11.40 9.19 -7.53
N CYS A 228 -10.25 8.78 -6.94
CA CYS A 228 -10.23 8.12 -5.63
C CYS A 228 -10.81 9.02 -4.53
N ILE A 229 -10.46 10.31 -4.53
CA ILE A 229 -10.96 11.29 -3.56
C ILE A 229 -12.47 11.48 -3.74
N MET A 230 -12.92 11.73 -4.95
CA MET A 230 -14.33 11.94 -5.24
C MET A 230 -15.16 10.71 -4.88
N LEU A 231 -14.68 9.50 -5.24
CA LEU A 231 -15.35 8.27 -4.86
C LEU A 231 -15.50 8.17 -3.34
N ALA A 232 -14.41 8.37 -2.59
CA ALA A 232 -14.45 8.32 -1.14
C ALA A 232 -15.43 9.36 -0.55
N MET A 233 -15.36 10.60 -1.01
CA MET A 233 -16.25 11.66 -0.55
C MET A 233 -17.72 11.34 -0.78
N PHE A 234 -18.08 10.83 -1.95
CA PHE A 234 -19.47 10.58 -2.28
C PHE A 234 -19.99 9.25 -1.75
N SER A 235 -19.16 8.20 -1.73
CA SER A 235 -19.61 6.85 -1.38
C SER A 235 -19.59 6.55 0.10
N LEU A 236 -18.56 7.04 0.83
CA LEU A 236 -18.42 6.70 2.25
C LEU A 236 -19.58 7.24 3.09
N PRO A 237 -20.01 6.49 4.12
CA PRO A 237 -20.98 6.95 5.09
C PRO A 237 -20.53 8.23 5.81
N PHE A 238 -21.50 9.02 6.30
CA PHE A 238 -21.23 10.23 7.09
C PHE A 238 -20.31 9.99 8.29
N SER A 239 -20.41 8.82 8.94
CA SER A 239 -19.54 8.44 10.06
C SER A 239 -18.06 8.32 9.69
N TYR A 240 -17.76 8.24 8.40
CA TYR A 240 -16.39 8.22 7.85
C TYR A 240 -16.05 9.48 7.05
N GLY A 241 -16.89 10.52 7.13
CA GLY A 241 -16.66 11.80 6.48
C GLY A 241 -17.11 11.90 5.02
N GLY A 242 -17.83 10.89 4.53
CA GLY A 242 -18.43 10.91 3.19
C GLY A 242 -19.86 11.45 3.18
N PHE A 243 -20.46 11.51 1.99
CA PHE A 243 -21.83 12.02 1.79
C PHE A 243 -22.88 10.92 1.65
N ALA A 244 -22.48 9.64 1.72
CA ALA A 244 -23.38 8.48 1.62
C ALA A 244 -24.32 8.51 0.39
N CYS A 245 -23.84 9.02 -0.74
CA CYS A 245 -24.65 9.14 -1.96
C CYS A 245 -24.90 7.78 -2.67
N GLY A 246 -24.38 6.68 -2.12
CA GLY A 246 -24.54 5.33 -2.66
C GLY A 246 -23.38 4.87 -3.56
N PRO A 247 -23.46 3.62 -4.06
CA PRO A 247 -22.42 3.08 -4.92
C PRO A 247 -22.40 3.80 -6.28
N PHE A 248 -21.20 4.06 -6.78
CA PHE A 248 -20.97 4.62 -8.10
C PHE A 248 -20.38 3.56 -9.04
N LYS A 249 -20.76 3.61 -10.30
CA LYS A 249 -20.01 2.92 -11.37
C LYS A 249 -18.90 3.85 -11.84
N THR A 250 -17.71 3.34 -11.82
CA THR A 250 -16.52 3.97 -12.38
C THR A 250 -16.29 3.46 -13.81
N ASP A 251 -15.56 4.20 -14.61
CA ASP A 251 -15.26 3.89 -16.02
C ASP A 251 -16.53 3.72 -16.91
N HIS A 252 -17.60 4.39 -16.56
CA HIS A 252 -18.79 4.35 -17.39
C HIS A 252 -18.64 5.28 -18.59
N LYS A 253 -18.56 4.70 -19.79
CA LYS A 253 -18.57 5.47 -21.03
C LYS A 253 -19.92 6.18 -21.18
N ILE A 254 -19.90 7.50 -21.15
CA ILE A 254 -21.08 8.31 -21.43
C ILE A 254 -21.13 8.50 -22.95
N GLU A 255 -22.15 7.94 -23.58
CA GLU A 255 -22.42 8.21 -24.98
C GLU A 255 -23.20 9.52 -25.11
N PHE A 256 -22.53 10.51 -25.67
CA PHE A 256 -23.19 11.77 -26.04
C PHE A 256 -23.85 11.60 -27.39
N ASN A 257 -24.96 12.29 -27.59
CA ASN A 257 -25.51 12.43 -28.93
C ASN A 257 -24.54 13.26 -29.80
N ASP A 258 -24.64 13.13 -31.14
CA ASP A 258 -23.71 13.74 -32.11
C ASP A 258 -23.44 15.24 -31.88
N ARG A 259 -24.44 15.99 -31.37
CA ARG A 259 -24.28 17.42 -31.06
C ARG A 259 -23.36 17.65 -29.83
N ALA A 260 -23.41 16.81 -28.83
CA ALA A 260 -22.56 16.96 -27.64
C ALA A 260 -21.11 16.53 -27.92
N GLN A 261 -20.90 15.54 -28.80
CA GLN A 261 -19.56 15.13 -29.25
C GLN A 261 -18.83 16.24 -30.01
N ALA A 262 -19.56 17.01 -30.80
CA ALA A 262 -18.97 18.13 -31.53
C ALA A 262 -18.47 19.28 -30.63
N ILE A 263 -18.96 19.38 -29.42
CA ILE A 263 -18.59 20.44 -28.45
C ILE A 263 -17.44 19.99 -27.53
N SER A 264 -17.36 18.71 -27.17
CA SER A 264 -16.42 18.23 -26.12
C SER A 264 -15.10 17.66 -26.65
N GLY A 265 -15.02 17.27 -27.93
CA GLY A 265 -13.76 16.79 -28.53
C GLY A 265 -13.12 15.53 -27.94
N ASP A 266 -13.45 15.17 -26.71
CA ASP A 266 -12.89 14.02 -25.96
C ASP A 266 -13.97 13.30 -25.15
N ALA A 267 -13.81 11.97 -25.01
CA ALA A 267 -14.68 11.17 -24.17
C ALA A 267 -14.52 11.55 -22.70
N VAL A 268 -15.55 12.13 -22.11
CA VAL A 268 -15.57 12.45 -20.67
C VAL A 268 -15.95 11.20 -19.89
N CYS A 269 -15.04 10.66 -19.08
CA CYS A 269 -15.36 9.67 -18.05
C CYS A 269 -16.16 10.33 -16.93
N GLY A 270 -17.39 9.86 -16.70
CA GLY A 270 -18.27 10.39 -15.66
C GLY A 270 -18.61 9.34 -14.59
N LEU A 271 -18.77 9.81 -13.37
CA LEU A 271 -19.37 9.05 -12.27
C LEU A 271 -20.89 9.05 -12.41
N ARG A 272 -21.52 7.88 -12.44
CA ARG A 272 -22.98 7.75 -12.45
C ARG A 272 -23.48 7.15 -11.14
N CYS A 273 -24.37 7.86 -10.45
CA CYS A 273 -25.08 7.33 -9.30
C CYS A 273 -26.11 6.28 -9.76
N LEU A 274 -26.04 5.08 -9.19
CA LEU A 274 -27.09 4.09 -9.39
C LEU A 274 -28.22 4.43 -8.40
N SER A 275 -29.18 5.24 -8.84
CA SER A 275 -30.45 5.34 -8.12
C SER A 275 -31.16 4.00 -8.20
N GLY A 276 -31.19 3.27 -7.08
CA GLY A 276 -31.98 2.06 -6.95
C GLY A 276 -33.44 2.42 -7.20
N SER A 277 -34.00 1.94 -8.31
CA SER A 277 -35.43 1.86 -8.45
C SER A 277 -35.94 0.83 -7.46
N SER A 278 -36.37 1.27 -6.28
CA SER A 278 -37.28 0.49 -5.45
C SER A 278 -38.59 0.37 -6.22
N SER A 279 -38.75 -0.73 -6.94
CA SER A 279 -40.09 -1.16 -7.33
C SER A 279 -40.77 -1.73 -6.09
N VAL A 280 -41.80 -1.04 -5.66
CA VAL A 280 -42.83 -1.51 -4.74
C VAL A 280 -43.53 -2.72 -5.35
#